data_d60bd58a064e9e8551433b2aa919660f
#
_entry.id   d60bd58a064e9e8551433b2aa919660f
#
_cell.length_a   1.000
_cell.length_b   1.000
_cell.length_c   1.000
_cell.angle_alpha   90.00
_cell.angle_beta   90.00
_cell.angle_gamma   90.00
#
_symmetry.space_group_name_H-M   'P 1'
#
loop_
_entity.id
_entity.type
_entity.pdbx_description
1 polymer ?
#
loop_
_entity_poly.entity_id
_entity_poly.type
_entity_poly.pdbx_seq_one_letter_code
_entity_poly.pdbx_strand_id
1 'polypeptide(L)'
;LPAFIRIGWFYVTDGRIKRGIKYGKNARNFLDVYVPSDEEDEDVEEGGGGETKQKKQLKPVVIFVTGGVWIIGYRVWGALLAKSLLEFGVITICIDYRNFPQGVCGDMVEDVANGIGYAVNAAKSLGGDPRKINLIGQSAGAHLAALSLLKQASLRDDLKETWHAKDIIGFVGISGIYHPESEELIAHFDRQGLHRKIFFSIMEAGFSGRHIEALGRNSPSEMVKLIGVECAHVLPRFLLIHGEKDVSAPTRESRNFAPTLSNAGISVMEKYYKSKGHVEPFILDPILGRSEDVLLEDLLTFIFRREGLSKTFKRQ
;
A
#
# COMPACT_ATOMS: atom_id res chain seq x y z
N LEU A 1 6.73 4.86 24.78
CA LEU A 1 7.72 3.76 24.80
C LEU A 1 7.07 2.38 25.01
N PRO A 2 6.16 2.15 25.99
CA PRO A 2 5.53 0.84 26.18
C PRO A 2 4.76 0.33 24.96
N ALA A 3 4.17 1.21 24.19
CA ALA A 3 3.39 0.83 23.01
C ALA A 3 4.28 0.37 21.83
N PHE A 4 5.43 1.00 21.60
CA PHE A 4 6.41 0.54 20.64
C PHE A 4 7.03 -0.81 21.05
N ILE A 5 7.25 -1.03 22.34
CA ILE A 5 7.71 -2.32 22.85
C ILE A 5 6.67 -3.42 22.56
N ARG A 6 5.38 -3.15 22.78
CA ARG A 6 4.29 -4.09 22.49
C ARG A 6 4.23 -4.48 21.02
N ILE A 7 4.38 -3.53 20.09
CA ILE A 7 4.38 -3.86 18.66
C ILE A 7 5.64 -4.62 18.24
N GLY A 8 6.80 -4.27 18.80
CA GLY A 8 8.04 -5.02 18.61
C GLY A 8 7.93 -6.45 19.12
N TRP A 9 7.35 -6.63 20.30
CA TRP A 9 7.08 -7.96 20.88
C TRP A 9 6.13 -8.77 19.98
N PHE A 10 5.00 -8.19 19.58
CA PHE A 10 4.08 -8.79 18.62
C PHE A 10 4.83 -9.22 17.35
N TYR A 11 5.61 -8.31 16.76
CA TYR A 11 6.34 -8.60 15.54
C TYR A 11 7.31 -9.79 15.71
N VAL A 12 7.97 -9.93 16.86
CA VAL A 12 8.97 -10.98 17.07
C VAL A 12 8.34 -12.31 17.47
N THR A 13 7.28 -12.31 18.27
CA THR A 13 6.79 -13.52 18.94
C THR A 13 5.51 -14.12 18.34
N ASP A 14 4.71 -13.34 17.61
CA ASP A 14 3.44 -13.83 17.09
C ASP A 14 3.64 -14.87 15.98
N GLY A 15 3.11 -16.08 16.18
CA GLY A 15 3.22 -17.20 15.24
C GLY A 15 2.46 -17.02 13.92
N ARG A 16 1.54 -16.05 13.86
CA ARG A 16 0.79 -15.71 12.65
C ARG A 16 1.63 -14.94 11.63
N ILE A 17 2.87 -14.57 11.97
CA ILE A 17 3.76 -13.79 11.12
C ILE A 17 4.83 -14.69 10.49
N LYS A 18 4.79 -14.83 9.17
CA LYS A 18 5.85 -15.44 8.37
C LYS A 18 6.80 -14.34 7.91
N ARG A 19 7.98 -14.28 8.50
CA ARG A 19 8.94 -13.17 8.31
C ARG A 19 10.02 -13.50 7.30
N GLY A 20 10.50 -12.49 6.57
CA GLY A 20 11.69 -12.59 5.74
C GLY A 20 11.58 -13.56 4.57
N ILE A 21 10.39 -13.66 3.99
CA ILE A 21 10.18 -14.45 2.77
C ILE A 21 10.83 -13.71 1.61
N LYS A 22 11.76 -14.37 0.91
CA LYS A 22 12.47 -13.79 -0.22
C LYS A 22 11.66 -13.88 -1.49
N TYR A 23 11.39 -12.74 -2.15
CA TYR A 23 10.60 -12.68 -3.39
C TYR A 23 11.43 -12.37 -4.64
N GLY A 24 12.68 -11.94 -4.49
CA GLY A 24 13.54 -11.56 -5.61
C GLY A 24 15.03 -11.73 -5.31
N LYS A 25 15.89 -11.24 -6.20
CA LYS A 25 17.35 -11.47 -6.16
C LYS A 25 18.08 -10.43 -5.30
N ASN A 26 17.56 -9.22 -5.19
CA ASN A 26 18.22 -8.13 -4.49
C ASN A 26 18.23 -8.33 -2.98
N ALA A 27 19.17 -7.67 -2.27
CA ALA A 27 19.37 -7.82 -0.84
C ALA A 27 18.16 -7.38 0.01
N ARG A 28 17.30 -6.51 -0.55
CA ARG A 28 16.08 -6.00 0.10
C ARG A 28 14.79 -6.65 -0.41
N ASN A 29 14.86 -7.62 -1.32
CA ASN A 29 13.68 -8.30 -1.85
C ASN A 29 13.10 -9.33 -0.87
N PHE A 30 12.60 -8.84 0.26
CA PHE A 30 11.93 -9.62 1.29
C PHE A 30 10.54 -9.08 1.57
N LEU A 31 9.65 -9.94 2.03
CA LEU A 31 8.34 -9.58 2.53
C LEU A 31 8.02 -10.34 3.81
N ASP A 32 7.07 -9.79 4.57
CA ASP A 32 6.49 -10.44 5.74
C ASP A 32 5.00 -10.67 5.50
N VAL A 33 4.51 -11.84 5.87
CA VAL A 33 3.10 -12.23 5.69
C VAL A 33 2.46 -12.42 7.06
N TYR A 34 1.35 -11.74 7.26
CA TYR A 34 0.51 -11.82 8.45
C TYR A 34 -0.76 -12.56 8.08
N VAL A 35 -0.95 -13.75 8.68
CA VAL A 35 -2.10 -14.62 8.38
C VAL A 35 -3.00 -14.72 9.61
N PRO A 36 -4.26 -14.27 9.52
CA PRO A 36 -5.20 -14.46 10.63
C PRO A 36 -5.33 -15.93 11.00
N SER A 37 -5.44 -16.23 12.30
CA SER A 37 -5.78 -17.57 12.76
C SER A 37 -7.08 -18.01 12.09
N ASP A 38 -7.18 -19.28 11.79
CA ASP A 38 -8.50 -19.84 11.50
C ASP A 38 -9.25 -19.86 12.83
N GLU A 39 -10.46 -19.36 12.87
CA GLU A 39 -11.34 -19.66 14.00
C GLU A 39 -11.49 -21.17 14.03
N GLU A 40 -11.23 -21.79 15.18
CA GLU A 40 -11.78 -23.10 15.47
C GLU A 40 -13.29 -22.88 15.40
N ASP A 41 -13.92 -23.35 14.31
CA ASP A 41 -15.37 -23.43 14.27
C ASP A 41 -15.75 -24.16 15.55
N GLU A 42 -16.39 -23.47 16.52
CA GLU A 42 -17.02 -24.13 17.65
C GLU A 42 -17.93 -25.19 17.02
N ASP A 43 -17.57 -26.46 17.21
CA ASP A 43 -18.35 -27.60 16.78
C ASP A 43 -19.75 -27.42 17.37
N VAL A 44 -20.64 -26.85 16.59
CA VAL A 44 -22.05 -27.02 16.84
C VAL A 44 -22.32 -28.49 16.52
N GLU A 45 -22.30 -29.34 17.56
CA GLU A 45 -22.77 -30.68 17.49
C GLU A 45 -24.25 -30.68 17.11
N GLU A 46 -24.54 -30.55 15.82
CA GLU A 46 -25.80 -31.01 15.25
C GLU A 46 -25.62 -32.46 14.80
N GLY A 47 -26.20 -33.37 15.60
CA GLY A 47 -26.22 -34.77 15.29
C GLY A 47 -26.87 -35.04 13.93
N GLY A 48 -26.12 -35.64 13.02
CA GLY A 48 -26.61 -36.11 11.74
C GLY A 48 -25.51 -36.37 10.73
N GLY A 49 -25.14 -37.62 10.53
CA GLY A 49 -24.05 -38.11 9.70
C GLY A 49 -24.04 -37.57 8.27
N GLY A 50 -22.98 -36.92 7.95
CA GLY A 50 -22.58 -36.53 6.60
C GLY A 50 -21.36 -35.63 6.68
N GLU A 51 -20.18 -36.13 6.30
CA GLU A 51 -18.96 -35.34 6.21
C GLU A 51 -19.09 -34.26 5.12
N THR A 52 -19.74 -33.15 5.41
CA THR A 52 -19.63 -31.93 4.63
C THR A 52 -18.37 -31.19 5.09
N LYS A 53 -17.25 -31.46 4.44
CA LYS A 53 -16.05 -30.58 4.55
C LYS A 53 -16.48 -29.15 4.24
N GLN A 54 -16.71 -28.34 5.26
CA GLN A 54 -16.96 -26.91 5.08
C GLN A 54 -15.81 -26.32 4.25
N LYS A 55 -16.15 -25.73 3.13
CA LYS A 55 -15.20 -25.13 2.21
C LYS A 55 -14.63 -23.89 2.90
N LYS A 56 -13.40 -23.98 3.39
CA LYS A 56 -12.69 -22.89 4.08
C LYS A 56 -12.88 -21.57 3.34
N GLN A 57 -13.44 -20.57 4.00
CA GLN A 57 -13.69 -19.27 3.40
C GLN A 57 -12.37 -18.55 3.16
N LEU A 58 -12.10 -18.17 1.90
CA LEU A 58 -10.90 -17.43 1.52
C LEU A 58 -10.97 -15.98 2.04
N LYS A 59 -9.86 -15.50 2.59
CA LYS A 59 -9.75 -14.21 3.27
C LYS A 59 -9.35 -13.08 2.29
N PRO A 60 -9.79 -11.83 2.50
CA PRO A 60 -9.24 -10.68 1.75
C PRO A 60 -7.74 -10.56 1.96
N VAL A 61 -7.04 -10.03 0.95
CA VAL A 61 -5.59 -9.81 0.99
C VAL A 61 -5.30 -8.33 0.83
N VAL A 62 -4.41 -7.83 1.65
CA VAL A 62 -3.80 -6.50 1.54
C VAL A 62 -2.31 -6.66 1.26
N ILE A 63 -1.85 -6.06 0.18
CA ILE A 63 -0.43 -5.87 -0.11
C ILE A 63 -0.06 -4.47 0.35
N PHE A 64 0.92 -4.34 1.24
CA PHE A 64 1.31 -3.06 1.81
C PHE A 64 2.73 -2.68 1.42
N VAL A 65 2.90 -1.44 0.91
CA VAL A 65 4.18 -0.84 0.56
C VAL A 65 4.45 0.35 1.49
N THR A 66 5.51 0.23 2.28
CA THR A 66 5.83 1.23 3.31
C THR A 66 6.47 2.48 2.73
N GLY A 67 6.25 3.63 3.39
CA GLY A 67 6.97 4.86 3.15
C GLY A 67 8.39 4.89 3.71
N GLY A 68 8.97 6.07 3.82
CA GLY A 68 10.31 6.31 4.36
C GLY A 68 11.18 7.15 3.44
N VAL A 69 10.59 8.12 2.75
CA VAL A 69 11.29 9.12 1.91
C VAL A 69 12.20 8.46 0.86
N TRP A 70 11.89 7.24 0.41
CA TRP A 70 12.71 6.39 -0.49
C TRP A 70 14.09 6.01 0.08
N ILE A 71 14.39 6.36 1.34
CA ILE A 71 15.73 6.22 1.97
C ILE A 71 15.69 5.24 3.14
N ILE A 72 14.64 5.26 3.97
CA ILE A 72 14.57 4.52 5.24
C ILE A 72 13.37 3.55 5.33
N GLY A 73 12.67 3.29 4.21
CA GLY A 73 11.55 2.37 4.19
C GLY A 73 11.96 0.96 4.68
N TYR A 74 11.08 0.34 5.47
CA TYR A 74 11.30 -1.02 5.94
C TYR A 74 9.97 -1.72 6.22
N ARG A 75 9.81 -2.96 5.76
CA ARG A 75 8.57 -3.74 5.85
C ARG A 75 7.97 -3.84 7.25
N VAL A 76 8.82 -3.80 8.29
CA VAL A 76 8.37 -3.84 9.70
C VAL A 76 7.47 -2.67 10.07
N TRP A 77 7.58 -1.53 9.39
CA TRP A 77 6.67 -0.41 9.60
C TRP A 77 5.21 -0.77 9.31
N GLY A 78 4.97 -1.77 8.45
CA GLY A 78 3.64 -2.31 8.18
C GLY A 78 3.06 -3.20 9.27
N ALA A 79 3.86 -3.63 10.26
CA ALA A 79 3.41 -4.53 11.31
C ALA A 79 2.23 -3.99 12.13
N LEU A 80 2.16 -2.67 12.28
CA LEU A 80 1.11 -2.01 13.04
C LEU A 80 -0.24 -2.10 12.31
N LEU A 81 -0.26 -1.75 11.04
CA LEU A 81 -1.43 -1.91 10.17
C LEU A 81 -1.84 -3.39 10.07
N ALA A 82 -0.86 -4.27 9.82
CA ALA A 82 -1.10 -5.69 9.69
C ALA A 82 -1.72 -6.28 10.97
N LYS A 83 -1.24 -5.87 12.16
CA LYS A 83 -1.84 -6.27 13.43
C LYS A 83 -3.30 -5.89 13.53
N SER A 84 -3.65 -4.65 13.17
CA SER A 84 -5.04 -4.20 13.20
C SER A 84 -5.90 -4.97 12.20
N LEU A 85 -5.41 -5.23 11.01
CA LEU A 85 -6.14 -5.96 9.96
C LEU A 85 -6.30 -7.46 10.27
N LEU A 86 -5.33 -8.07 10.98
CA LEU A 86 -5.43 -9.48 11.43
C LEU A 86 -6.72 -9.74 12.23
N GLU A 87 -7.12 -8.78 13.08
CA GLU A 87 -8.31 -8.87 13.93
C GLU A 87 -9.63 -8.89 13.15
N PHE A 88 -9.56 -8.56 11.85
CA PHE A 88 -10.71 -8.56 10.94
C PHE A 88 -10.59 -9.61 9.83
N GLY A 89 -9.76 -10.62 10.03
CA GLY A 89 -9.62 -11.72 9.10
C GLY A 89 -8.93 -11.35 7.78
N VAL A 90 -8.13 -10.28 7.73
CA VAL A 90 -7.44 -9.82 6.51
C VAL A 90 -5.99 -10.30 6.52
N ILE A 91 -5.58 -11.01 5.47
CA ILE A 91 -4.17 -11.36 5.24
C ILE A 91 -3.43 -10.10 4.80
N THR A 92 -2.31 -9.78 5.45
CA THR A 92 -1.49 -8.62 5.07
C THR A 92 -0.10 -9.07 4.64
N ILE A 93 0.39 -8.56 3.52
CA ILE A 93 1.71 -8.85 2.95
C ILE A 93 2.48 -7.53 2.85
N CYS A 94 3.50 -7.36 3.70
CA CYS A 94 4.31 -6.13 3.75
C CYS A 94 5.58 -6.32 2.92
N ILE A 95 5.71 -5.55 1.83
CA ILE A 95 6.83 -5.62 0.89
C ILE A 95 7.95 -4.67 1.31
N ASP A 96 9.18 -5.18 1.29
CA ASP A 96 10.40 -4.39 1.35
C ASP A 96 10.94 -4.14 -0.06
N TYR A 97 11.68 -3.06 -0.25
CA TYR A 97 12.29 -2.67 -1.52
C TYR A 97 13.65 -2.00 -1.28
N ARG A 98 14.50 -1.93 -2.30
CA ARG A 98 15.77 -1.19 -2.21
C ARG A 98 15.49 0.27 -1.87
N ASN A 99 16.20 0.80 -0.88
CA ASN A 99 16.20 2.23 -0.58
C ASN A 99 17.38 2.92 -1.26
N PHE A 100 17.30 4.23 -1.48
CA PHE A 100 18.47 5.01 -1.88
C PHE A 100 19.51 5.01 -0.75
N PRO A 101 20.83 4.84 -1.03
CA PRO A 101 21.46 4.75 -2.34
C PRO A 101 21.58 3.31 -2.92
N GLN A 102 20.94 2.29 -2.34
CA GLN A 102 21.00 0.90 -2.83
C GLN A 102 20.30 0.74 -4.19
N GLY A 103 19.35 1.62 -4.49
CA GLY A 103 18.62 1.70 -5.74
C GLY A 103 18.06 3.11 -5.96
N VAL A 104 17.64 3.39 -7.17
CA VAL A 104 16.92 4.60 -7.58
C VAL A 104 15.45 4.30 -7.79
N CYS A 105 14.65 5.30 -8.15
CA CYS A 105 13.19 5.13 -8.26
C CYS A 105 12.79 3.97 -9.19
N GLY A 106 13.41 3.84 -10.36
CA GLY A 106 13.16 2.73 -11.28
C GLY A 106 13.41 1.36 -10.65
N ASP A 107 14.52 1.21 -9.93
CA ASP A 107 14.86 -0.01 -9.19
C ASP A 107 13.84 -0.34 -8.08
N MET A 108 13.36 0.70 -7.38
CA MET A 108 12.36 0.54 -6.31
C MET A 108 11.00 0.12 -6.88
N VAL A 109 10.60 0.70 -8.01
CA VAL A 109 9.37 0.33 -8.74
C VAL A 109 9.44 -1.12 -9.21
N GLU A 110 10.58 -1.55 -9.76
CA GLU A 110 10.80 -2.95 -10.15
C GLU A 110 10.68 -3.89 -8.94
N ASP A 111 11.33 -3.57 -7.83
CA ASP A 111 11.24 -4.37 -6.60
C ASP A 111 9.80 -4.47 -6.11
N VAL A 112 9.07 -3.35 -6.07
CA VAL A 112 7.66 -3.31 -5.64
C VAL A 112 6.78 -4.12 -6.59
N ALA A 113 6.95 -3.98 -7.91
CA ALA A 113 6.20 -4.75 -8.91
C ALA A 113 6.44 -6.27 -8.76
N ASN A 114 7.70 -6.68 -8.56
CA ASN A 114 8.06 -8.08 -8.31
C ASN A 114 7.46 -8.60 -6.99
N GLY A 115 7.47 -7.78 -5.94
CA GLY A 115 6.85 -8.11 -4.65
C GLY A 115 5.33 -8.26 -4.74
N ILE A 116 4.66 -7.39 -5.51
CA ILE A 116 3.22 -7.49 -5.81
C ILE A 116 2.95 -8.79 -6.57
N GLY A 117 3.73 -9.09 -7.62
CA GLY A 117 3.59 -10.32 -8.39
C GLY A 117 3.73 -11.57 -7.53
N TYR A 118 4.72 -11.60 -6.63
CA TYR A 118 4.86 -12.69 -5.66
C TYR A 118 3.61 -12.81 -4.77
N ALA A 119 3.12 -11.71 -4.23
CA ALA A 119 1.98 -11.69 -3.32
C ALA A 119 0.68 -12.15 -4.01
N VAL A 120 0.43 -11.69 -5.24
CA VAL A 120 -0.72 -12.12 -6.07
C VAL A 120 -0.69 -13.63 -6.29
N ASN A 121 0.45 -14.17 -6.71
CA ASN A 121 0.62 -15.60 -6.99
C ASN A 121 0.55 -16.46 -5.71
N ALA A 122 1.03 -15.96 -4.58
CA ALA A 122 1.00 -16.66 -3.30
C ALA A 122 -0.36 -16.56 -2.57
N ALA A 123 -1.23 -15.63 -2.94
CA ALA A 123 -2.46 -15.30 -2.21
C ALA A 123 -3.29 -16.54 -1.86
N LYS A 124 -3.56 -17.41 -2.84
CA LYS A 124 -4.39 -18.62 -2.65
C LYS A 124 -3.74 -19.62 -1.68
N SER A 125 -2.44 -19.84 -1.78
CA SER A 125 -1.71 -20.77 -0.90
C SER A 125 -1.61 -20.27 0.55
N LEU A 126 -1.78 -18.96 0.75
CA LEU A 126 -1.84 -18.32 2.05
C LEU A 126 -3.26 -18.31 2.66
N GLY A 127 -4.26 -18.86 1.95
CA GLY A 127 -5.67 -18.83 2.37
C GLY A 127 -6.42 -17.56 1.93
N GLY A 128 -5.81 -16.75 1.06
CA GLY A 128 -6.40 -15.54 0.52
C GLY A 128 -7.28 -15.77 -0.71
N ASP A 129 -8.25 -14.89 -0.93
CA ASP A 129 -9.07 -14.86 -2.15
C ASP A 129 -8.34 -14.02 -3.22
N PRO A 130 -7.87 -14.65 -4.34
CA PRO A 130 -7.21 -13.93 -5.42
C PRO A 130 -8.08 -12.84 -6.08
N ARG A 131 -9.40 -12.87 -5.86
CA ARG A 131 -10.34 -11.88 -6.36
C ARG A 131 -10.56 -10.72 -5.39
N LYS A 132 -9.88 -10.71 -4.24
CA LYS A 132 -10.04 -9.72 -3.16
C LYS A 132 -8.69 -9.19 -2.69
N ILE A 133 -7.83 -8.83 -3.64
CA ILE A 133 -6.50 -8.28 -3.35
C ILE A 133 -6.56 -6.76 -3.45
N ASN A 134 -6.18 -6.07 -2.39
CA ASN A 134 -6.04 -4.61 -2.34
C ASN A 134 -4.58 -4.23 -2.17
N LEU A 135 -4.14 -3.18 -2.86
CA LEU A 135 -2.80 -2.62 -2.76
C LEU A 135 -2.85 -1.32 -1.95
N ILE A 136 -2.11 -1.24 -0.87
CA ILE A 136 -2.04 -0.06 0.00
C ILE A 136 -0.61 0.44 0.04
N GLY A 137 -0.43 1.72 -0.18
CA GLY A 137 0.87 2.38 -0.02
C GLY A 137 0.79 3.58 0.92
N GLN A 138 1.88 3.86 1.64
CA GLN A 138 1.99 5.03 2.51
C GLN A 138 3.15 5.92 2.07
N SER A 139 2.95 7.25 1.92
CA SER A 139 4.01 8.22 1.58
C SER A 139 4.77 7.83 0.30
N ALA A 140 6.10 7.70 0.35
CA ALA A 140 6.93 7.17 -0.73
C ALA A 140 6.46 5.78 -1.21
N GLY A 141 5.91 4.96 -0.31
CA GLY A 141 5.34 3.66 -0.68
C GLY A 141 4.06 3.80 -1.52
N ALA A 142 3.24 4.82 -1.26
CA ALA A 142 2.07 5.11 -2.10
C ALA A 142 2.48 5.55 -3.51
N HIS A 143 3.54 6.35 -3.62
CA HIS A 143 4.16 6.72 -4.89
C HIS A 143 4.60 5.48 -5.68
N LEU A 144 5.43 4.62 -5.07
CA LEU A 144 5.99 3.44 -5.73
C LEU A 144 4.88 2.43 -6.11
N ALA A 145 3.93 2.21 -5.21
CA ALA A 145 2.80 1.30 -5.45
C ALA A 145 1.89 1.81 -6.58
N ALA A 146 1.55 3.10 -6.59
CA ALA A 146 0.79 3.72 -7.67
C ALA A 146 1.52 3.60 -9.01
N LEU A 147 2.80 3.98 -9.04
CA LEU A 147 3.60 3.94 -10.26
C LEU A 147 3.77 2.51 -10.80
N SER A 148 4.00 1.52 -9.91
CA SER A 148 4.05 0.10 -10.30
C SER A 148 2.73 -0.37 -10.91
N LEU A 149 1.60 -0.04 -10.29
CA LEU A 149 0.27 -0.40 -10.76
C LEU A 149 -0.06 0.24 -12.12
N LEU A 150 0.25 1.54 -12.28
CA LEU A 150 0.00 2.27 -13.53
C LEU A 150 0.90 1.77 -14.67
N LYS A 151 2.17 1.50 -14.39
CA LYS A 151 3.08 0.89 -15.38
C LYS A 151 2.57 -0.49 -15.80
N GLN A 152 2.10 -1.29 -14.85
CA GLN A 152 1.54 -2.61 -15.15
C GLN A 152 0.28 -2.51 -16.03
N ALA A 153 -0.58 -1.51 -15.80
CA ALA A 153 -1.76 -1.25 -16.62
C ALA A 153 -1.41 -0.82 -18.05
N SER A 154 -0.23 -0.24 -18.27
CA SER A 154 0.25 0.18 -19.60
C SER A 154 0.84 -0.96 -20.42
N LEU A 155 1.11 -2.13 -19.82
CA LEU A 155 1.66 -3.29 -20.51
C LEU A 155 0.57 -3.97 -21.35
N ARG A 156 1.00 -4.53 -22.47
CA ARG A 156 0.10 -5.29 -23.34
C ARG A 156 -0.14 -6.69 -22.77
N ASP A 157 -1.36 -7.19 -22.92
CA ASP A 157 -1.77 -8.51 -22.40
C ASP A 157 -0.94 -9.70 -22.97
N ASP A 158 -0.20 -9.49 -24.06
CA ASP A 158 0.65 -10.50 -24.70
C ASP A 158 2.03 -10.67 -24.03
N LEU A 159 2.41 -9.78 -23.10
CA LEU A 159 3.64 -9.91 -22.33
C LEU A 159 3.45 -10.94 -21.21
N LYS A 160 4.44 -11.81 -21.03
CA LYS A 160 4.46 -12.80 -19.92
C LYS A 160 4.81 -12.13 -18.61
N GLU A 161 3.83 -11.45 -18.04
CA GLU A 161 3.97 -10.83 -16.74
C GLU A 161 3.57 -11.78 -15.61
N THR A 162 4.14 -11.54 -14.44
CA THR A 162 3.85 -12.36 -13.26
C THR A 162 2.50 -12.01 -12.60
N TRP A 163 1.93 -10.84 -12.93
CA TRP A 163 0.63 -10.36 -12.48
C TRP A 163 0.09 -9.29 -13.44
N HIS A 164 -1.18 -8.95 -13.33
CA HIS A 164 -1.84 -7.92 -14.13
C HIS A 164 -2.50 -6.88 -13.23
N ALA A 165 -2.65 -5.64 -13.70
CA ALA A 165 -3.29 -4.57 -12.91
C ALA A 165 -4.71 -4.96 -12.44
N LYS A 166 -5.45 -5.74 -13.24
CA LYS A 166 -6.79 -6.27 -12.90
C LYS A 166 -6.81 -7.28 -11.75
N ASP A 167 -5.66 -7.83 -11.34
CA ASP A 167 -5.58 -8.71 -10.17
C ASP A 167 -5.74 -7.91 -8.85
N ILE A 168 -5.57 -6.59 -8.92
CA ILE A 168 -5.76 -5.65 -7.83
C ILE A 168 -7.15 -5.04 -7.95
N ILE A 169 -8.02 -5.22 -6.94
CA ILE A 169 -9.40 -4.70 -6.96
C ILE A 169 -9.58 -3.33 -6.32
N GLY A 170 -8.58 -2.89 -5.57
CA GLY A 170 -8.57 -1.59 -4.89
C GLY A 170 -7.15 -1.10 -4.62
N PHE A 171 -6.92 0.19 -4.82
CA PHE A 171 -5.69 0.88 -4.44
C PHE A 171 -5.99 1.90 -3.36
N VAL A 172 -5.18 1.93 -2.30
CA VAL A 172 -5.26 2.97 -1.26
C VAL A 172 -3.92 3.67 -1.15
N GLY A 173 -3.93 4.98 -1.35
CA GLY A 173 -2.77 5.84 -1.15
C GLY A 173 -2.91 6.68 0.11
N ILE A 174 -2.08 6.44 1.12
CA ILE A 174 -2.08 7.17 2.39
C ILE A 174 -0.96 8.20 2.36
N SER A 175 -1.28 9.48 2.43
CA SER A 175 -0.30 10.60 2.40
C SER A 175 0.72 10.46 1.27
N GLY A 176 0.24 10.10 0.06
CA GLY A 176 1.09 9.75 -1.08
C GLY A 176 1.69 10.95 -1.80
N ILE A 177 2.71 10.66 -2.62
CA ILE A 177 3.36 11.59 -3.53
C ILE A 177 2.98 11.19 -4.96
N TYR A 178 2.49 12.12 -5.77
CA TYR A 178 1.98 11.80 -7.11
C TYR A 178 2.50 12.70 -8.22
N HIS A 179 3.18 13.82 -7.85
CA HIS A 179 3.71 14.83 -8.78
C HIS A 179 5.18 15.14 -8.48
N PRO A 180 6.10 14.14 -8.54
CA PRO A 180 7.53 14.38 -8.27
C PRO A 180 8.18 15.38 -9.25
N GLU A 181 7.56 15.65 -10.40
CA GLU A 181 7.96 16.64 -11.38
C GLU A 181 7.63 18.09 -10.98
N SER A 182 6.77 18.27 -9.98
CA SER A 182 6.33 19.60 -9.54
C SER A 182 7.45 20.37 -8.85
N GLU A 183 7.84 21.52 -9.40
CA GLU A 183 8.83 22.40 -8.76
C GLU A 183 8.39 22.84 -7.36
N GLU A 184 7.08 22.98 -7.15
CA GLU A 184 6.53 23.35 -5.85
C GLU A 184 6.74 22.23 -4.81
N LEU A 185 6.61 20.96 -5.21
CA LEU A 185 6.89 19.80 -4.36
C LEU A 185 8.39 19.68 -4.10
N ILE A 186 9.23 19.86 -5.13
CA ILE A 186 10.70 19.83 -5.00
C ILE A 186 11.17 20.89 -4.00
N ALA A 187 10.66 22.12 -4.14
CA ALA A 187 10.97 23.20 -3.21
C ALA A 187 10.42 22.94 -1.79
N HIS A 188 9.29 22.26 -1.68
CA HIS A 188 8.77 21.84 -0.38
C HIS A 188 9.71 20.84 0.30
N PHE A 189 10.13 19.79 -0.40
CA PHE A 189 11.07 18.80 0.15
C PHE A 189 12.40 19.40 0.54
N ASP A 190 12.93 20.31 -0.28
CA ASP A 190 14.20 21.00 0.01
C ASP A 190 14.10 21.79 1.34
N ARG A 191 12.97 22.49 1.58
CA ARG A 191 12.70 23.16 2.86
C ARG A 191 12.52 22.21 4.05
N GLN A 192 12.03 20.98 3.79
CA GLN A 192 11.83 19.95 4.83
C GLN A 192 13.11 19.12 5.08
N GLY A 193 14.21 19.45 4.43
CA GLY A 193 15.53 18.81 4.65
C GLY A 193 15.87 17.69 3.67
N LEU A 194 14.98 17.31 2.77
CA LEU A 194 15.33 16.46 1.64
C LEU A 194 15.90 17.33 0.51
N HIS A 195 17.21 17.54 0.54
CA HIS A 195 17.89 18.41 -0.43
C HIS A 195 17.58 18.00 -1.87
N ARG A 196 17.23 18.98 -2.74
CA ARG A 196 16.78 18.72 -4.13
C ARG A 196 17.74 17.85 -4.95
N LYS A 197 19.06 17.95 -4.74
CA LYS A 197 20.03 17.10 -5.45
C LYS A 197 19.92 15.63 -5.07
N ILE A 198 19.59 15.34 -3.81
CA ILE A 198 19.33 13.96 -3.34
C ILE A 198 18.02 13.49 -3.94
N PHE A 199 16.97 14.31 -3.90
CA PHE A 199 15.69 13.98 -4.52
C PHE A 199 15.84 13.71 -6.03
N PHE A 200 16.60 14.55 -6.75
CA PHE A 200 16.90 14.32 -8.17
C PHE A 200 17.65 13.00 -8.41
N SER A 201 18.61 12.67 -7.53
CA SER A 201 19.32 11.39 -7.63
C SER A 201 18.39 10.20 -7.38
N ILE A 202 17.49 10.28 -6.42
CA ILE A 202 16.47 9.26 -6.15
C ILE A 202 15.58 9.08 -7.38
N MET A 203 15.12 10.17 -7.99
CA MET A 203 14.20 10.19 -9.13
C MET A 203 14.90 10.06 -10.50
N GLU A 204 16.16 9.67 -10.53
CA GLU A 204 16.96 9.47 -11.77
C GLU A 204 17.17 10.73 -12.62
N ALA A 205 16.88 11.91 -12.08
CA ALA A 205 17.13 13.17 -12.76
C ALA A 205 18.61 13.57 -12.76
N GLY A 206 19.48 12.79 -12.13
CA GLY A 206 20.89 13.09 -11.93
C GLY A 206 21.11 14.18 -10.87
N PHE A 207 22.24 14.15 -10.19
CA PHE A 207 22.54 15.05 -9.07
C PHE A 207 22.41 16.55 -9.40
N SER A 208 22.67 16.91 -10.64
CA SER A 208 22.56 18.30 -11.15
C SER A 208 21.25 18.60 -11.89
N GLY A 209 20.32 17.65 -11.98
CA GLY A 209 19.08 17.79 -12.75
C GLY A 209 19.27 17.71 -14.27
N ARG A 210 20.36 17.07 -14.75
CA ARG A 210 20.64 16.94 -16.21
C ARG A 210 19.58 16.14 -16.96
N HIS A 211 18.85 15.27 -16.24
CA HIS A 211 17.80 14.40 -16.78
C HIS A 211 16.48 14.71 -16.09
N ILE A 212 16.10 15.99 -16.06
CA ILE A 212 14.91 16.46 -15.36
C ILE A 212 13.62 15.79 -15.86
N GLU A 213 13.61 15.35 -17.11
CA GLU A 213 12.52 14.57 -17.71
C GLU A 213 12.26 13.23 -16.99
N ALA A 214 13.24 12.72 -16.24
CA ALA A 214 13.07 11.52 -15.42
C ALA A 214 12.01 11.70 -14.31
N LEU A 215 11.83 12.92 -13.82
CA LEU A 215 10.78 13.22 -12.83
C LEU A 215 9.39 12.89 -13.39
N GLY A 216 9.11 13.27 -14.64
CA GLY A 216 7.86 12.92 -15.32
C GLY A 216 7.69 11.41 -15.52
N ARG A 217 8.77 10.68 -15.89
CA ARG A 217 8.72 9.20 -16.03
C ARG A 217 8.46 8.50 -14.71
N ASN A 218 8.81 9.13 -13.60
CA ASN A 218 8.60 8.63 -12.23
C ASN A 218 7.38 9.28 -11.56
N SER A 219 6.52 9.97 -12.31
CA SER A 219 5.30 10.61 -11.81
C SER A 219 4.08 9.72 -12.05
N PRO A 220 3.36 9.32 -10.98
CA PRO A 220 2.06 8.68 -11.13
C PRO A 220 1.06 9.55 -11.91
N SER A 221 1.05 10.86 -11.70
CA SER A 221 0.17 11.78 -12.42
C SER A 221 0.45 11.83 -13.91
N GLU A 222 1.71 11.93 -14.32
CA GLU A 222 2.10 11.90 -15.73
C GLU A 222 1.83 10.52 -16.36
N MET A 223 2.03 9.44 -15.59
CA MET A 223 1.72 8.09 -16.08
C MET A 223 0.22 7.92 -16.36
N VAL A 224 -0.69 8.44 -15.50
CA VAL A 224 -2.15 8.43 -15.76
C VAL A 224 -2.48 9.16 -17.06
N LYS A 225 -1.87 10.32 -17.30
CA LYS A 225 -2.05 11.06 -18.57
C LYS A 225 -1.55 10.29 -19.78
N LEU A 226 -0.43 9.57 -19.63
CA LEU A 226 0.18 8.79 -20.70
C LEU A 226 -0.66 7.57 -21.09
N ILE A 227 -1.18 6.81 -20.11
CA ILE A 227 -1.98 5.61 -20.38
C ILE A 227 -3.40 5.93 -20.85
N GLY A 228 -3.89 7.14 -20.55
CA GLY A 228 -5.18 7.65 -21.00
C GLY A 228 -6.37 6.80 -20.52
N VAL A 229 -7.53 7.09 -21.10
CA VAL A 229 -8.80 6.43 -20.75
C VAL A 229 -8.86 4.94 -21.20
N GLU A 230 -8.01 4.55 -22.14
CA GLU A 230 -8.00 3.19 -22.70
C GLU A 230 -7.64 2.13 -21.66
N CYS A 231 -6.80 2.49 -20.67
CA CYS A 231 -6.38 1.58 -19.61
C CYS A 231 -7.21 1.69 -18.32
N ALA A 232 -8.17 2.61 -18.27
CA ALA A 232 -8.97 2.83 -17.06
C ALA A 232 -9.75 1.58 -16.61
N HIS A 233 -10.18 0.75 -17.58
CA HIS A 233 -10.98 -0.45 -17.30
C HIS A 233 -10.21 -1.59 -16.64
N VAL A 234 -8.87 -1.59 -16.69
CA VAL A 234 -8.02 -2.60 -16.04
C VAL A 234 -7.50 -2.11 -14.68
N LEU A 235 -7.68 -0.84 -14.37
CA LEU A 235 -7.26 -0.25 -13.10
C LEU A 235 -8.32 -0.46 -12.00
N PRO A 236 -7.89 -0.67 -10.76
CA PRO A 236 -8.82 -0.76 -9.64
C PRO A 236 -9.45 0.60 -9.31
N ARG A 237 -10.43 0.59 -8.42
CA ARG A 237 -10.87 1.82 -7.75
C ARG A 237 -9.77 2.34 -6.81
N PHE A 238 -9.67 3.65 -6.70
CA PHE A 238 -8.69 4.35 -5.85
C PHE A 238 -9.37 4.94 -4.62
N LEU A 239 -8.65 4.93 -3.50
CA LEU A 239 -8.96 5.70 -2.30
C LEU A 239 -7.71 6.49 -1.91
N LEU A 240 -7.81 7.81 -1.92
CA LEU A 240 -6.74 8.71 -1.49
C LEU A 240 -7.05 9.24 -0.10
N ILE A 241 -6.20 8.93 0.86
CA ILE A 241 -6.32 9.35 2.26
C ILE A 241 -5.19 10.30 2.60
N HIS A 242 -5.49 11.47 3.19
CA HIS A 242 -4.47 12.44 3.54
C HIS A 242 -4.83 13.24 4.81
N GLY A 243 -3.86 13.49 5.66
CA GLY A 243 -4.00 14.42 6.78
C GLY A 243 -3.87 15.87 6.33
N GLU A 244 -4.81 16.74 6.72
CA GLU A 244 -4.76 18.16 6.29
C GLU A 244 -3.63 18.96 6.96
N LYS A 245 -3.06 18.44 8.06
CA LYS A 245 -1.88 19.02 8.74
C LYS A 245 -0.57 18.35 8.35
N ASP A 246 -0.56 17.60 7.27
CA ASP A 246 0.64 16.94 6.77
C ASP A 246 1.65 17.96 6.26
N VAL A 247 2.77 18.06 6.98
CA VAL A 247 3.90 18.93 6.63
C VAL A 247 5.01 18.18 5.88
N SER A 248 4.99 16.86 5.87
CA SER A 248 5.98 16.03 5.18
C SER A 248 5.63 15.83 3.70
N ALA A 249 4.39 15.43 3.43
CA ALA A 249 3.81 15.31 2.10
C ALA A 249 2.61 16.26 2.00
N PRO A 250 2.67 17.30 1.15
CA PRO A 250 1.58 18.26 1.10
C PRO A 250 0.26 17.61 0.65
N THR A 251 -0.84 17.92 1.34
CA THR A 251 -2.19 17.39 1.02
C THR A 251 -2.61 17.65 -0.42
N ARG A 252 -2.07 18.69 -1.06
CA ARG A 252 -2.30 18.99 -2.48
C ARG A 252 -1.87 17.85 -3.42
N GLU A 253 -0.95 16.97 -3.01
CA GLU A 253 -0.57 15.81 -3.81
C GLU A 253 -1.79 14.93 -4.11
N SER A 254 -2.57 14.58 -3.07
CA SER A 254 -3.82 13.84 -3.26
C SER A 254 -4.90 14.68 -3.95
N ARG A 255 -5.04 15.97 -3.57
CA ARG A 255 -6.06 16.87 -4.16
C ARG A 255 -5.86 17.11 -5.66
N ASN A 256 -4.62 17.11 -6.14
CA ASN A 256 -4.30 17.27 -7.55
C ASN A 256 -4.35 15.94 -8.31
N PHE A 257 -4.06 14.83 -7.64
CA PHE A 257 -4.07 13.51 -8.28
C PHE A 257 -5.48 12.97 -8.50
N ALA A 258 -6.43 13.23 -7.59
CA ALA A 258 -7.80 12.77 -7.71
C ALA A 258 -8.49 13.22 -9.01
N PRO A 259 -8.48 14.52 -9.40
CA PRO A 259 -9.04 14.92 -10.68
C PRO A 259 -8.28 14.34 -11.88
N THR A 260 -6.97 14.11 -11.79
CA THR A 260 -6.21 13.43 -12.86
C THR A 260 -6.72 12.01 -13.09
N LEU A 261 -6.98 11.25 -12.01
CA LEU A 261 -7.59 9.92 -12.09
C LEU A 261 -9.00 9.98 -12.66
N SER A 262 -9.84 10.87 -12.12
CA SER A 262 -11.24 11.02 -12.54
C SER A 262 -11.37 11.38 -14.02
N ASN A 263 -10.55 12.31 -14.51
CA ASN A 263 -10.53 12.72 -15.92
C ASN A 263 -10.09 11.58 -16.86
N ALA A 264 -9.28 10.64 -16.36
CA ALA A 264 -8.93 9.42 -17.08
C ALA A 264 -10.01 8.32 -16.98
N GLY A 265 -11.13 8.56 -16.32
CA GLY A 265 -12.21 7.58 -16.14
C GLY A 265 -11.96 6.57 -15.02
N ILE A 266 -10.97 6.80 -14.18
CA ILE A 266 -10.63 5.92 -13.04
C ILE A 266 -11.46 6.31 -11.83
N SER A 267 -12.13 5.34 -11.20
CA SER A 267 -12.92 5.58 -9.99
C SER A 267 -12.02 5.97 -8.83
N VAL A 268 -12.25 7.14 -8.24
CA VAL A 268 -11.48 7.66 -7.11
C VAL A 268 -12.39 8.18 -6.01
N MET A 269 -12.02 7.88 -4.77
CA MET A 269 -12.60 8.44 -3.54
C MET A 269 -11.51 9.16 -2.77
N GLU A 270 -11.90 10.19 -2.04
CA GLU A 270 -10.98 11.01 -1.25
C GLU A 270 -11.43 11.09 0.21
N LYS A 271 -10.47 11.01 1.13
CA LYS A 271 -10.68 11.18 2.58
C LYS A 271 -9.61 12.10 3.15
N TYR A 272 -10.03 13.20 3.72
CA TYR A 272 -9.15 14.20 4.33
C TYR A 272 -9.39 14.31 5.83
N TYR A 273 -8.35 14.07 6.62
CA TYR A 273 -8.43 14.12 8.09
C TYR A 273 -7.96 15.47 8.62
N LYS A 274 -8.89 16.35 8.98
CA LYS A 274 -8.66 17.77 9.34
C LYS A 274 -7.59 18.00 10.41
N SER A 275 -7.47 17.10 11.38
CA SER A 275 -6.57 17.25 12.52
C SER A 275 -5.30 16.43 12.45
N LYS A 276 -5.10 15.63 11.38
CA LYS A 276 -4.01 14.65 11.29
C LYS A 276 -2.87 15.14 10.41
N GLY A 277 -1.63 14.80 10.81
CA GLY A 277 -0.43 14.98 10.01
C GLY A 277 -0.04 13.72 9.25
N HIS A 278 1.26 13.61 8.91
CA HIS A 278 1.80 12.58 8.00
C HIS A 278 1.70 11.14 8.55
N VAL A 279 2.06 10.95 9.81
CA VAL A 279 2.17 9.62 10.42
C VAL A 279 1.11 9.34 11.48
N GLU A 280 0.33 10.35 11.86
CA GLU A 280 -0.63 10.22 12.95
C GLU A 280 -1.69 9.16 12.68
N PRO A 281 -2.37 9.13 11.52
CA PRO A 281 -3.41 8.11 11.27
C PRO A 281 -2.83 6.70 11.20
N PHE A 282 -1.60 6.57 10.70
CA PHE A 282 -0.99 5.29 10.38
C PHE A 282 -0.16 4.70 11.54
N ILE A 283 0.47 5.54 12.34
CA ILE A 283 1.39 5.12 13.41
C ILE A 283 0.87 5.53 14.80
N LEU A 284 0.61 6.83 15.00
CA LEU A 284 0.39 7.35 16.35
C LEU A 284 -0.98 6.97 16.91
N ASP A 285 -2.03 7.06 16.12
CA ASP A 285 -3.38 6.73 16.59
C ASP A 285 -3.51 5.24 16.97
N PRO A 286 -3.06 4.28 16.12
CA PRO A 286 -3.06 2.87 16.48
C PRO A 286 -2.16 2.54 17.68
N ILE A 287 -0.98 3.16 17.79
CA ILE A 287 -0.07 2.93 18.91
C ILE A 287 -0.65 3.43 20.23
N LEU A 288 -1.27 4.61 20.20
CA LEU A 288 -1.81 5.25 21.42
C LEU A 288 -3.19 4.70 21.81
N GLY A 289 -3.77 3.82 20.99
CA GLY A 289 -5.10 3.26 21.24
C GLY A 289 -6.17 4.36 21.29
N ARG A 290 -6.02 5.42 20.48
CA ARG A 290 -7.01 6.48 20.40
C ARG A 290 -8.32 5.89 19.88
N SER A 291 -9.40 6.21 20.54
CA SER A 291 -10.72 5.57 20.37
C SER A 291 -11.36 5.75 18.98
N GLU A 292 -10.80 6.59 18.14
CA GLU A 292 -11.23 6.81 16.77
C GLU A 292 -10.07 6.49 15.83
N ASP A 293 -9.89 5.20 15.53
CA ASP A 293 -9.00 4.76 14.44
C ASP A 293 -9.75 4.92 13.10
N VAL A 294 -9.94 6.19 12.72
CA VAL A 294 -10.67 6.57 11.49
C VAL A 294 -10.04 5.94 10.25
N LEU A 295 -8.71 5.76 10.25
CA LEU A 295 -8.01 5.12 9.14
C LEU A 295 -8.43 3.65 9.02
N LEU A 296 -8.46 2.91 10.12
CA LEU A 296 -8.84 1.49 10.09
C LEU A 296 -10.28 1.32 9.63
N GLU A 297 -11.20 2.17 10.10
CA GLU A 297 -12.61 2.15 9.67
C GLU A 297 -12.75 2.39 8.16
N ASP A 298 -12.09 3.42 7.62
CA ASP A 298 -12.10 3.72 6.19
C ASP A 298 -11.48 2.59 5.35
N LEU A 299 -10.37 1.99 5.84
CA LEU A 299 -9.73 0.85 5.17
C LEU A 299 -10.63 -0.38 5.16
N LEU A 300 -11.25 -0.74 6.28
CA LEU A 300 -12.16 -1.89 6.36
C LEU A 300 -13.39 -1.70 5.46
N THR A 301 -13.97 -0.49 5.48
CA THR A 301 -15.08 -0.12 4.58
C THR A 301 -14.67 -0.32 3.11
N PHE A 302 -13.49 0.13 2.76
CA PHE A 302 -12.97 -0.02 1.40
C PHE A 302 -12.67 -1.49 1.05
N ILE A 303 -11.95 -2.22 1.88
CA ILE A 303 -11.55 -3.62 1.65
C ILE A 303 -12.79 -4.52 1.48
N PHE A 304 -13.78 -4.38 2.37
CA PHE A 304 -14.98 -5.22 2.37
C PHE A 304 -16.10 -4.72 1.46
N ARG A 305 -15.90 -3.59 0.74
CA ARG A 305 -16.92 -2.97 -0.15
C ARG A 305 -18.26 -2.73 0.55
N ARG A 306 -18.24 -2.38 1.83
CA ARG A 306 -19.45 -2.09 2.61
C ARG A 306 -19.65 -0.58 2.65
N GLU A 307 -20.72 -0.07 2.02
CA GLU A 307 -21.14 1.32 2.18
C GLU A 307 -21.96 1.45 3.47
N GLY A 308 -21.66 2.49 4.26
CA GLY A 308 -22.55 2.91 5.36
C GLY A 308 -22.39 2.22 6.72
N LEU A 309 -21.25 1.61 7.05
CA LEU A 309 -21.04 0.93 8.35
C LEU A 309 -20.18 1.73 9.32
N SER A 310 -20.70 2.83 9.83
CA SER A 310 -20.04 3.62 10.89
C SER A 310 -20.11 3.00 12.31
N LYS A 311 -20.73 1.84 12.55
CA LYS A 311 -20.96 1.34 13.93
C LYS A 311 -20.88 -0.17 14.20
N THR A 312 -20.47 -1.04 13.29
CA THR A 312 -20.63 -2.49 13.51
C THR A 312 -19.45 -3.40 13.14
N PHE A 313 -18.21 -2.92 13.20
CA PHE A 313 -17.09 -3.86 13.23
C PHE A 313 -16.89 -4.34 14.66
N LYS A 314 -17.47 -5.50 15.01
CA LYS A 314 -17.02 -6.23 16.20
C LYS A 314 -15.65 -6.81 15.90
N ARG A 315 -14.67 -6.57 16.80
CA ARG A 315 -13.42 -7.32 16.84
C ARG A 315 -13.79 -8.79 17.06
N GLN A 316 -13.32 -9.63 16.20
CA GLN A 316 -13.38 -11.09 16.35
C GLN A 316 -12.24 -11.55 17.22
#